data_342b02d2cd5e50cc8c0c70bd149f986a
#
_entry.id   342b02d2cd5e50cc8c0c70bd149f986a
#
_cell.length_a   1.000
_cell.length_b   1.000
_cell.length_c   1.000
_cell.angle_alpha   90.00
_cell.angle_beta   90.00
_cell.angle_gamma   90.00
#
_symmetry.space_group_name_H-M   'P 1'
#
loop_
_entity.id
_entity.type
_entity.pdbx_description
1 polymer ?
#
loop_
_entity_poly.entity_id
_entity_poly.type
_entity_poly.pdbx_seq_one_letter_code
_entity_poly.pdbx_strand_id
1 'polypeptide(L)'
;MQLVYLMMIGAALVSATASARAADKLRVAYPAVAPGSTPSWVTAEKGIWRRYGFDVETVLVSGGARAVPALVSHSVQFLIGSDTGVTTAMLQGIPVVRLGVTMNTLGSSLLTQPNIQSVHELKGKVLGISRGRDASYVRLAKLLRDHGINPNDDVKFLPIGGGEAGRLSALKAGVIQGTMLFPPLDLLARNEGLKVLAKFDVPTPGGGINTTGAFLTQNRNLVINFLKGYMAGIHYMSRNRDESLKVLHKYFHNSDITAMGYLYDETIRRLEKELRPNPESIRFHLDMAALDDPRAKQLSDKDFWDPSLVEEIRRSGFVGQLHKQ
;
A
#
# COMPACT_ATOMS: atom_id res chain seq x y z
N MET A 1 -37.86 -35.44 71.42
CA MET A 1 -37.52 -34.02 71.26
C MET A 1 -36.14 -33.97 70.58
N GLN A 2 -36.08 -34.02 69.26
CA GLN A 2 -34.86 -33.96 68.51
C GLN A 2 -34.93 -32.75 67.54
N LEU A 3 -34.02 -31.79 67.77
CA LEU A 3 -33.86 -30.63 66.92
C LEU A 3 -33.05 -31.01 65.73
N VAL A 4 -33.58 -30.86 64.52
CA VAL A 4 -32.86 -31.02 63.22
C VAL A 4 -32.33 -29.64 62.81
N TYR A 5 -31.03 -29.49 62.85
CA TYR A 5 -30.32 -28.31 62.26
C TYR A 5 -30.24 -28.48 60.79
N LEU A 6 -30.92 -27.60 60.02
CA LEU A 6 -30.78 -27.49 58.58
C LEU A 6 -29.64 -26.51 58.29
N MET A 7 -28.47 -27.00 57.83
CA MET A 7 -27.39 -26.18 57.28
C MET A 7 -27.75 -25.78 55.84
N MET A 8 -28.07 -24.52 55.61
CA MET A 8 -28.11 -23.92 54.26
C MET A 8 -26.68 -23.60 53.83
N ILE A 9 -26.13 -24.37 52.88
CA ILE A 9 -24.91 -24.03 52.17
C ILE A 9 -25.29 -23.08 51.02
N GLY A 10 -25.09 -21.78 51.23
CA GLY A 10 -25.20 -20.76 50.17
C GLY A 10 -24.02 -20.85 49.22
N ALA A 11 -24.21 -21.44 48.06
CA ALA A 11 -23.23 -21.39 46.97
C ALA A 11 -23.25 -19.97 46.38
N ALA A 12 -22.27 -19.14 46.72
CA ALA A 12 -22.04 -17.86 46.07
C ALA A 12 -21.46 -18.12 44.64
N LEU A 13 -22.31 -18.05 43.66
CA LEU A 13 -21.88 -17.94 42.24
C LEU A 13 -21.18 -16.60 42.05
N VAL A 14 -19.83 -16.60 42.12
CA VAL A 14 -19.04 -15.48 41.67
C VAL A 14 -19.11 -15.48 40.13
N SER A 15 -20.07 -14.75 39.57
CA SER A 15 -20.10 -14.44 38.15
C SER A 15 -18.93 -13.54 37.85
N ALA A 16 -17.83 -14.14 37.32
CA ALA A 16 -16.75 -13.39 36.73
C ALA A 16 -17.31 -12.70 35.48
N THR A 17 -17.81 -11.48 35.64
CA THR A 17 -18.06 -10.60 34.50
C THR A 17 -16.73 -10.25 33.90
N ALA A 18 -16.35 -10.97 32.81
CA ALA A 18 -15.27 -10.54 31.93
C ALA A 18 -15.69 -9.15 31.44
N SER A 19 -15.11 -8.10 32.03
CA SER A 19 -15.23 -6.73 31.52
C SER A 19 -14.71 -6.78 30.07
N ALA A 20 -15.61 -6.74 29.11
CA ALA A 20 -15.22 -6.54 27.71
C ALA A 20 -14.51 -5.20 27.65
N ARG A 21 -13.19 -5.25 27.60
CA ARG A 21 -12.37 -4.04 27.42
C ARG A 21 -12.84 -3.38 26.13
N ALA A 22 -13.23 -2.11 26.22
CA ALA A 22 -13.61 -1.35 25.04
C ALA A 22 -12.41 -1.36 24.05
N ALA A 23 -12.71 -1.61 22.78
CA ALA A 23 -11.69 -1.64 21.75
C ALA A 23 -11.00 -0.26 21.66
N ASP A 24 -9.67 -0.26 21.64
CA ASP A 24 -8.90 0.98 21.49
C ASP A 24 -9.21 1.59 20.11
N LYS A 25 -9.60 2.87 20.10
CA LYS A 25 -9.86 3.60 18.84
C LYS A 25 -8.56 4.00 18.19
N LEU A 26 -8.36 3.59 16.95
CA LEU A 26 -7.18 3.94 16.15
C LEU A 26 -7.59 4.59 14.84
N ARG A 27 -6.83 5.60 14.43
CA ARG A 27 -6.98 6.24 13.11
C ARG A 27 -5.81 5.84 12.23
N VAL A 28 -6.14 5.33 11.05
CA VAL A 28 -5.18 4.87 10.05
C VAL A 28 -5.33 5.73 8.80
N ALA A 29 -4.33 6.56 8.54
CA ALA A 29 -4.33 7.40 7.34
C ALA A 29 -3.89 6.63 6.09
N TYR A 30 -4.43 7.03 4.95
CA TYR A 30 -3.91 6.68 3.63
C TYR A 30 -3.87 7.93 2.73
N PRO A 31 -2.80 8.13 1.90
CA PRO A 31 -2.59 9.39 1.18
C PRO A 31 -3.33 9.47 -0.15
N ALA A 32 -3.81 8.33 -0.64
CA ALA A 32 -4.51 8.21 -1.92
C ALA A 32 -5.36 6.94 -1.98
N VAL A 33 -6.39 6.95 -2.81
CA VAL A 33 -7.12 5.74 -3.18
C VAL A 33 -6.26 4.96 -4.17
N ALA A 34 -5.57 3.92 -3.65
CA ALA A 34 -4.59 3.16 -4.41
C ALA A 34 -4.57 1.67 -3.98
N PRO A 35 -4.09 0.76 -4.84
CA PRO A 35 -4.05 -0.67 -4.55
C PRO A 35 -3.37 -1.03 -3.22
N GLY A 36 -2.26 -0.37 -2.87
CA GLY A 36 -1.53 -0.61 -1.63
C GLY A 36 -2.31 -0.28 -0.34
N SER A 37 -3.39 0.49 -0.43
CA SER A 37 -4.27 0.82 0.72
C SER A 37 -5.42 -0.17 0.88
N THR A 38 -5.72 -1.00 -0.13
CA THR A 38 -6.90 -1.88 -0.13
C THR A 38 -6.95 -2.87 1.04
N PRO A 39 -5.84 -3.49 1.48
CA PRO A 39 -5.89 -4.38 2.63
C PRO A 39 -6.33 -3.66 3.91
N SER A 40 -5.95 -2.39 4.11
CA SER A 40 -6.36 -1.63 5.29
C SER A 40 -7.88 -1.39 5.31
N TRP A 41 -8.47 -1.07 4.17
CA TRP A 41 -9.91 -0.87 4.07
C TRP A 41 -10.69 -2.16 4.30
N VAL A 42 -10.24 -3.27 3.69
CA VAL A 42 -10.88 -4.59 3.91
C VAL A 42 -10.76 -4.99 5.37
N THR A 43 -9.59 -4.80 6.00
CA THR A 43 -9.38 -5.14 7.41
C THR A 43 -10.29 -4.35 8.33
N ALA A 44 -10.49 -3.05 8.08
CA ALA A 44 -11.36 -2.18 8.85
C ALA A 44 -12.84 -2.52 8.63
N GLU A 45 -13.31 -2.53 7.39
CA GLU A 45 -14.72 -2.76 7.02
C GLU A 45 -15.24 -4.14 7.46
N LYS A 46 -14.37 -5.15 7.46
CA LYS A 46 -14.71 -6.50 7.94
C LYS A 46 -14.51 -6.66 9.45
N GLY A 47 -14.16 -5.61 10.16
CA GLY A 47 -13.96 -5.63 11.60
C GLY A 47 -12.87 -6.59 12.06
N ILE A 48 -11.89 -6.90 11.19
CA ILE A 48 -10.85 -7.88 11.51
C ILE A 48 -9.99 -7.38 12.66
N TRP A 49 -9.65 -6.09 12.70
CA TRP A 49 -8.88 -5.50 13.80
C TRP A 49 -9.60 -5.57 15.15
N ARG A 50 -10.94 -5.67 15.19
CA ARG A 50 -11.68 -5.83 16.45
C ARG A 50 -11.29 -7.11 17.21
N ARG A 51 -10.94 -8.18 16.47
CA ARG A 51 -10.42 -9.43 17.06
C ARG A 51 -9.05 -9.26 17.72
N TYR A 52 -8.36 -8.17 17.40
CA TYR A 52 -7.05 -7.80 17.95
C TYR A 52 -7.15 -6.65 18.96
N GLY A 53 -8.35 -6.24 19.34
CA GLY A 53 -8.61 -5.23 20.36
C GLY A 53 -8.78 -3.81 19.85
N PHE A 54 -8.95 -3.59 18.51
CA PHE A 54 -9.02 -2.24 17.94
C PHE A 54 -10.31 -1.96 17.18
N ASP A 55 -10.83 -0.75 17.34
CA ASP A 55 -11.81 -0.14 16.45
C ASP A 55 -11.07 0.87 15.56
N VAL A 56 -10.90 0.52 14.29
CA VAL A 56 -10.05 1.28 13.36
C VAL A 56 -10.89 2.12 12.41
N GLU A 57 -10.64 3.44 12.41
CA GLU A 57 -11.14 4.37 11.42
C GLU A 57 -10.06 4.61 10.33
N THR A 58 -10.37 4.34 9.06
CA THR A 58 -9.49 4.67 7.96
C THR A 58 -9.80 6.07 7.43
N VAL A 59 -8.78 6.93 7.31
CA VAL A 59 -8.93 8.35 6.98
C VAL A 59 -8.11 8.71 5.74
N LEU A 60 -8.75 9.30 4.73
CA LEU A 60 -8.04 9.87 3.58
C LEU A 60 -7.39 11.20 3.97
N VAL A 61 -6.06 11.22 3.97
CA VAL A 61 -5.25 12.44 4.15
C VAL A 61 -4.46 12.67 2.86
N SER A 62 -5.06 13.34 1.90
CA SER A 62 -4.55 13.45 0.53
C SER A 62 -3.13 14.00 0.42
N GLY A 63 -2.26 13.18 -0.17
CA GLY A 63 -0.87 13.50 -0.48
C GLY A 63 0.10 13.37 0.70
N GLY A 64 1.35 12.98 0.39
CA GLY A 64 2.40 12.78 1.39
C GLY A 64 2.74 14.03 2.20
N ALA A 65 2.65 15.21 1.60
CA ALA A 65 2.90 16.49 2.27
C ALA A 65 1.95 16.79 3.45
N ARG A 66 0.78 16.13 3.50
CA ARG A 66 -0.17 16.24 4.61
C ARG A 66 -0.20 14.99 5.49
N ALA A 67 -0.04 13.83 4.88
CA ALA A 67 -0.17 12.55 5.57
C ALA A 67 0.98 12.31 6.58
N VAL A 68 2.22 12.66 6.24
CA VAL A 68 3.36 12.53 7.16
C VAL A 68 3.23 13.48 8.36
N PRO A 69 2.94 14.78 8.21
CA PRO A 69 2.65 15.65 9.35
C PRO A 69 1.49 15.16 10.24
N ALA A 70 0.41 14.60 9.67
CA ALA A 70 -0.69 14.04 10.45
C ALA A 70 -0.23 12.85 11.32
N LEU A 71 0.70 12.03 10.83
CA LEU A 71 1.31 10.95 11.60
C LEU A 71 2.22 11.52 12.72
N VAL A 72 3.07 12.49 12.40
CA VAL A 72 4.02 13.09 13.34
C VAL A 72 3.31 13.85 14.48
N SER A 73 2.18 14.50 14.17
CA SER A 73 1.34 15.19 15.18
C SER A 73 0.44 14.25 15.99
N HIS A 74 0.53 12.92 15.75
CA HIS A 74 -0.34 11.91 16.37
C HIS A 74 -1.83 12.07 16.08
N SER A 75 -2.23 12.88 15.07
CA SER A 75 -3.61 12.98 14.61
C SER A 75 -4.08 11.64 14.03
N VAL A 76 -3.16 10.81 13.57
CA VAL A 76 -3.33 9.40 13.22
C VAL A 76 -2.20 8.58 13.82
N GLN A 77 -2.45 7.31 14.14
CA GLN A 77 -1.47 6.41 14.75
C GLN A 77 -0.65 5.64 13.73
N PHE A 78 -1.27 5.39 12.56
CA PHE A 78 -0.61 4.70 11.46
C PHE A 78 -0.87 5.42 10.14
N LEU A 79 0.09 5.30 9.23
CA LEU A 79 0.00 5.78 7.86
C LEU A 79 0.32 4.61 6.90
N ILE A 80 -0.64 4.28 6.02
CA ILE A 80 -0.47 3.23 5.02
C ILE A 80 -0.17 3.87 3.67
N GLY A 81 1.04 3.68 3.16
CA GLY A 81 1.50 4.31 1.92
C GLY A 81 2.35 5.55 2.16
N SER A 82 2.34 6.49 1.20
CA SER A 82 3.22 7.67 1.20
C SER A 82 4.72 7.31 1.21
N ASP A 83 5.10 6.24 0.53
CA ASP A 83 6.45 5.66 0.64
C ASP A 83 7.56 6.70 0.35
N THR A 84 7.42 7.53 -0.67
CA THR A 84 8.34 8.63 -0.96
C THR A 84 8.34 9.69 0.15
N GLY A 85 7.15 10.11 0.61
CA GLY A 85 7.04 11.12 1.68
C GLY A 85 7.65 10.66 2.99
N VAL A 86 7.46 9.38 3.35
CA VAL A 86 8.07 8.78 4.55
C VAL A 86 9.59 8.70 4.40
N THR A 87 10.11 8.29 3.24
CA THR A 87 11.56 8.26 3.00
C THR A 87 12.16 9.67 3.06
N THR A 88 11.49 10.67 2.50
CA THR A 88 11.92 12.08 2.64
C THR A 88 11.95 12.53 4.11
N ALA A 89 10.94 12.15 4.89
CA ALA A 89 10.90 12.46 6.33
C ALA A 89 12.07 11.80 7.08
N MET A 90 12.38 10.52 6.78
CA MET A 90 13.54 9.83 7.36
C MET A 90 14.85 10.54 7.03
N LEU A 91 15.05 10.97 5.77
CA LEU A 91 16.24 11.74 5.35
C LEU A 91 16.36 13.10 6.03
N GLN A 92 15.24 13.67 6.47
CA GLN A 92 15.19 14.92 7.24
C GLN A 92 15.35 14.69 8.75
N GLY A 93 15.55 13.45 9.21
CA GLY A 93 15.67 13.11 10.63
C GLY A 93 14.35 13.13 11.40
N ILE A 94 13.22 13.16 10.71
CA ILE A 94 11.89 13.07 11.34
C ILE A 94 11.71 11.63 11.86
N PRO A 95 11.30 11.41 13.12
CA PRO A 95 11.30 10.10 13.77
C PRO A 95 10.09 9.24 13.33
N VAL A 96 9.97 8.99 12.04
CA VAL A 96 9.02 8.02 11.45
C VAL A 96 9.70 6.65 11.28
N VAL A 97 8.93 5.59 11.49
CA VAL A 97 9.40 4.21 11.37
C VAL A 97 8.50 3.48 10.39
N ARG A 98 9.10 2.84 9.38
CA ARG A 98 8.40 1.89 8.52
C ARG A 98 8.46 0.50 9.16
N LEU A 99 7.28 -0.08 9.41
CA LEU A 99 7.12 -1.38 10.06
C LEU A 99 7.03 -2.53 9.05
N GLY A 100 6.79 -2.23 7.79
CA GLY A 100 6.63 -3.21 6.72
C GLY A 100 6.01 -2.60 5.48
N VAL A 101 5.75 -3.45 4.48
CA VAL A 101 5.12 -3.06 3.21
C VAL A 101 4.03 -4.06 2.83
N THR A 102 3.03 -3.62 2.08
CA THR A 102 1.97 -4.50 1.58
C THR A 102 2.28 -5.12 0.22
N MET A 103 3.22 -4.52 -0.51
CA MET A 103 3.64 -4.97 -1.85
C MET A 103 5.14 -4.71 -2.03
N ASN A 104 5.81 -5.60 -2.75
CA ASN A 104 7.20 -5.44 -3.17
C ASN A 104 7.34 -5.01 -4.63
N THR A 105 6.25 -5.05 -5.37
CA THR A 105 6.21 -4.61 -6.77
C THR A 105 4.93 -3.85 -7.06
N LEU A 106 5.00 -2.92 -8.00
CA LEU A 106 3.84 -2.24 -8.54
C LEU A 106 3.71 -2.58 -10.03
N GLY A 107 2.54 -3.14 -10.39
CA GLY A 107 2.21 -3.41 -11.78
C GLY A 107 2.07 -2.12 -12.56
N SER A 108 2.63 -2.09 -13.75
CA SER A 108 2.58 -0.95 -14.66
C SER A 108 2.33 -1.42 -16.07
N SER A 109 1.57 -0.66 -16.82
CA SER A 109 1.35 -0.88 -18.25
C SER A 109 1.84 0.35 -19.03
N LEU A 110 2.67 0.11 -20.04
CA LEU A 110 2.96 1.12 -21.06
C LEU A 110 1.81 1.13 -22.06
N LEU A 111 1.06 2.21 -22.07
CA LEU A 111 0.01 2.44 -23.04
C LEU A 111 0.46 3.44 -24.09
N THR A 112 0.03 3.18 -25.33
CA THR A 112 0.39 3.98 -26.49
C THR A 112 -0.83 4.22 -27.38
N GLN A 113 -0.64 5.12 -28.37
CA GLN A 113 -1.57 5.23 -29.49
C GLN A 113 -1.63 3.87 -30.24
N PRO A 114 -2.80 3.53 -30.85
CA PRO A 114 -3.00 2.21 -31.45
C PRO A 114 -2.06 1.88 -32.61
N ASN A 115 -1.52 2.90 -33.29
CA ASN A 115 -0.61 2.75 -34.42
C ASN A 115 0.84 2.42 -34.02
N ILE A 116 1.19 2.48 -32.75
CA ILE A 116 2.53 2.12 -32.25
C ILE A 116 2.53 0.64 -31.89
N GLN A 117 3.36 -0.17 -32.57
CA GLN A 117 3.33 -1.62 -32.47
C GLN A 117 4.47 -2.20 -31.63
N SER A 118 5.55 -1.45 -31.44
CA SER A 118 6.73 -1.88 -30.70
C SER A 118 7.32 -0.76 -29.83
N VAL A 119 8.09 -1.12 -28.81
CA VAL A 119 8.78 -0.14 -27.95
C VAL A 119 9.78 0.69 -28.76
N HIS A 120 10.38 0.11 -29.81
CA HIS A 120 11.35 0.81 -30.68
C HIS A 120 10.70 1.95 -31.48
N GLU A 121 9.41 1.85 -31.79
CA GLU A 121 8.67 2.92 -32.49
C GLU A 121 8.42 4.16 -31.61
N LEU A 122 8.77 4.08 -30.32
CA LEU A 122 8.74 5.23 -29.42
C LEU A 122 9.88 6.21 -29.68
N LYS A 123 10.91 5.86 -30.46
CA LYS A 123 11.96 6.80 -30.85
C LYS A 123 11.35 8.00 -31.58
N GLY A 124 11.77 9.20 -31.17
CA GLY A 124 11.23 10.47 -31.66
C GLY A 124 9.87 10.85 -31.13
N LYS A 125 9.21 10.04 -30.30
CA LYS A 125 7.86 10.31 -29.78
C LYS A 125 7.88 11.10 -28.47
N VAL A 126 6.71 11.67 -28.14
CA VAL A 126 6.45 12.39 -26.88
C VAL A 126 5.78 11.43 -25.90
N LEU A 127 6.40 11.23 -24.73
CA LEU A 127 5.90 10.37 -23.68
C LEU A 127 5.45 11.19 -22.45
N GLY A 128 4.26 10.90 -21.95
CA GLY A 128 3.69 11.61 -20.79
C GLY A 128 4.26 11.11 -19.47
N ILE A 129 4.65 12.03 -18.60
CA ILE A 129 5.09 11.79 -17.21
C ILE A 129 4.33 12.73 -16.27
N SER A 130 4.34 12.45 -14.95
CA SER A 130 3.66 13.35 -13.98
C SER A 130 4.47 14.62 -13.74
N ARG A 131 5.77 14.45 -13.52
CA ARG A 131 6.75 15.53 -13.33
C ARG A 131 8.12 15.09 -13.85
N GLY A 132 9.04 16.03 -13.97
CA GLY A 132 10.42 15.69 -14.33
C GLY A 132 11.05 14.76 -13.28
N ARG A 133 11.64 13.65 -13.73
CA ARG A 133 12.35 12.65 -12.93
C ARG A 133 11.57 12.02 -11.75
N ASP A 134 10.26 12.04 -11.78
CA ASP A 134 9.43 11.32 -10.81
C ASP A 134 9.33 9.81 -11.11
N ALA A 135 8.57 9.08 -10.30
CA ALA A 135 8.40 7.65 -10.47
C ALA A 135 7.86 7.24 -11.85
N SER A 136 7.05 8.07 -12.50
CA SER A 136 6.53 7.78 -13.86
C SER A 136 7.64 7.89 -14.91
N TYR A 137 8.48 8.92 -14.82
CA TYR A 137 9.66 9.09 -15.66
C TYR A 137 10.61 7.90 -15.55
N VAL A 138 10.95 7.52 -14.31
CA VAL A 138 11.99 6.52 -14.10
C VAL A 138 11.57 5.15 -14.57
N ARG A 139 10.31 4.79 -14.38
CA ARG A 139 9.77 3.53 -14.88
C ARG A 139 9.81 3.48 -16.39
N LEU A 140 9.37 4.56 -17.06
CA LEU A 140 9.49 4.69 -18.52
C LEU A 140 10.95 4.64 -18.97
N ALA A 141 11.82 5.40 -18.32
CA ALA A 141 13.23 5.46 -18.66
C ALA A 141 13.93 4.10 -18.48
N LYS A 142 13.57 3.34 -17.44
CA LYS A 142 14.05 1.96 -17.26
C LYS A 142 13.60 1.08 -18.42
N LEU A 143 12.30 1.07 -18.72
CA LEU A 143 11.75 0.27 -19.82
C LEU A 143 12.44 0.59 -21.15
N LEU A 144 12.63 1.87 -21.46
CA LEU A 144 13.29 2.31 -22.68
C LEU A 144 14.73 1.80 -22.75
N ARG A 145 15.51 1.92 -21.67
CA ARG A 145 16.89 1.41 -21.61
C ARG A 145 16.95 -0.11 -21.77
N ASP A 146 16.04 -0.84 -21.15
CA ASP A 146 15.94 -2.30 -21.27
C ASP A 146 15.69 -2.75 -22.73
N HIS A 147 15.17 -1.82 -23.58
CA HIS A 147 14.98 -2.02 -25.02
C HIS A 147 16.00 -1.27 -25.89
N GLY A 148 17.13 -0.83 -25.35
CA GLY A 148 18.18 -0.16 -26.09
C GLY A 148 17.83 1.25 -26.59
N ILE A 149 16.87 1.93 -25.96
CA ILE A 149 16.46 3.31 -26.25
C ILE A 149 17.01 4.24 -25.19
N ASN A 150 17.75 5.29 -25.60
CA ASN A 150 18.25 6.31 -24.69
C ASN A 150 17.09 7.27 -24.31
N PRO A 151 16.65 7.28 -23.03
CA PRO A 151 15.53 8.13 -22.64
C PRO A 151 15.82 9.64 -22.70
N ASN A 152 17.09 10.06 -22.78
CA ASN A 152 17.43 11.47 -22.85
C ASN A 152 17.46 12.01 -24.29
N ASP A 153 17.81 11.16 -25.25
CA ASP A 153 18.09 11.58 -26.63
C ASP A 153 17.04 11.05 -27.62
N ASP A 154 16.54 9.83 -27.39
CA ASP A 154 15.67 9.14 -28.35
C ASP A 154 14.17 9.47 -28.18
N VAL A 155 13.74 10.06 -27.05
CA VAL A 155 12.35 10.40 -26.78
C VAL A 155 12.22 11.78 -26.14
N LYS A 156 11.00 12.36 -26.17
CA LYS A 156 10.69 13.59 -25.44
C LYS A 156 9.76 13.27 -24.28
N PHE A 157 10.07 13.73 -23.07
CA PHE A 157 9.16 13.64 -21.94
C PHE A 157 8.39 14.94 -21.76
N LEU A 158 7.06 14.80 -21.62
CA LEU A 158 6.15 15.92 -21.38
C LEU A 158 5.48 15.75 -20.02
N PRO A 159 5.72 16.65 -19.05
CA PRO A 159 4.99 16.68 -17.80
C PRO A 159 3.50 16.98 -18.03
N ILE A 160 2.62 16.11 -17.49
CA ILE A 160 1.15 16.25 -17.61
C ILE A 160 0.57 16.33 -16.20
N GLY A 161 -0.14 17.40 -15.91
CA GLY A 161 -0.90 17.56 -14.66
C GLY A 161 -2.10 16.62 -14.56
N GLY A 162 -2.76 16.60 -13.39
CA GLY A 162 -3.94 15.77 -13.16
C GLY A 162 -3.68 14.28 -12.93
N GLY A 163 -2.43 13.91 -12.64
CA GLY A 163 -2.06 12.52 -12.31
C GLY A 163 -2.22 11.55 -13.50
N GLU A 164 -2.60 10.32 -13.20
CA GLU A 164 -2.80 9.30 -14.25
C GLU A 164 -3.98 9.59 -15.16
N ALA A 165 -5.07 10.12 -14.60
CA ALA A 165 -6.24 10.51 -15.39
C ALA A 165 -5.91 11.61 -16.40
N GLY A 166 -5.10 12.60 -16.00
CA GLY A 166 -4.61 13.64 -16.91
C GLY A 166 -3.74 13.07 -18.02
N ARG A 167 -2.82 12.13 -17.70
CA ARG A 167 -2.00 11.46 -18.72
C ARG A 167 -2.83 10.60 -19.68
N LEU A 168 -3.85 9.89 -19.17
CA LEU A 168 -4.78 9.15 -20.02
C LEU A 168 -5.52 10.09 -20.98
N SER A 169 -6.02 11.20 -20.49
CA SER A 169 -6.69 12.21 -21.32
C SER A 169 -5.76 12.78 -22.39
N ALA A 170 -4.52 13.10 -22.05
CA ALA A 170 -3.52 13.60 -22.99
C ALA A 170 -3.13 12.53 -24.04
N LEU A 171 -3.07 11.26 -23.64
CA LEU A 171 -2.83 10.15 -24.57
C LEU A 171 -4.00 9.99 -25.55
N LYS A 172 -5.25 10.03 -25.07
CA LYS A 172 -6.45 9.96 -25.90
C LYS A 172 -6.54 11.12 -26.90
N ALA A 173 -6.16 12.31 -26.47
CA ALA A 173 -6.12 13.52 -27.33
C ALA A 173 -4.93 13.53 -28.31
N GLY A 174 -4.02 12.55 -28.28
CA GLY A 174 -2.85 12.53 -29.16
C GLY A 174 -1.74 13.51 -28.80
N VAL A 175 -1.87 14.24 -27.67
CA VAL A 175 -0.83 15.18 -27.20
C VAL A 175 0.46 14.44 -26.83
N ILE A 176 0.32 13.22 -26.32
CA ILE A 176 1.42 12.28 -26.08
C ILE A 176 1.14 10.97 -26.80
N GLN A 177 2.20 10.24 -27.17
CA GLN A 177 2.08 8.99 -27.89
C GLN A 177 2.22 7.75 -26.99
N GLY A 178 2.67 7.94 -25.75
CA GLY A 178 2.72 6.87 -24.76
C GLY A 178 2.83 7.39 -23.35
N THR A 179 2.37 6.59 -22.39
CA THR A 179 2.51 6.86 -20.94
C THR A 179 2.36 5.58 -20.12
N MET A 180 2.80 5.66 -18.86
CA MET A 180 2.59 4.59 -17.88
C MET A 180 1.30 4.80 -17.12
N LEU A 181 0.46 3.77 -17.07
CA LEU A 181 -0.75 3.72 -16.26
C LEU A 181 -0.75 2.46 -15.38
N PHE A 182 -1.52 2.52 -14.31
CA PHE A 182 -1.69 1.44 -13.35
C PHE A 182 -3.13 0.93 -13.35
N PRO A 183 -3.38 -0.29 -12.84
CA PRO A 183 -4.74 -0.77 -12.61
C PRO A 183 -5.56 0.19 -11.72
N PRO A 184 -6.83 0.45 -12.06
CA PRO A 184 -7.59 -0.09 -13.19
C PRO A 184 -7.52 0.76 -14.48
N LEU A 185 -6.80 1.90 -14.50
CA LEU A 185 -6.82 2.85 -15.63
C LEU A 185 -6.22 2.28 -16.90
N ASP A 186 -5.24 1.37 -16.79
CA ASP A 186 -4.67 0.66 -17.94
C ASP A 186 -5.71 -0.25 -18.62
N LEU A 187 -6.60 -0.88 -17.85
CA LEU A 187 -7.72 -1.65 -18.41
C LEU A 187 -8.73 -0.75 -19.12
N LEU A 188 -9.10 0.36 -18.47
CA LEU A 188 -10.03 1.34 -19.08
C LEU A 188 -9.48 1.88 -20.38
N ALA A 189 -8.23 2.29 -20.41
CA ALA A 189 -7.54 2.79 -21.60
C ALA A 189 -7.54 1.76 -22.75
N ARG A 190 -7.28 0.49 -22.43
CA ARG A 190 -7.35 -0.62 -23.40
C ARG A 190 -8.77 -0.79 -23.97
N ASN A 191 -9.78 -0.73 -23.12
CA ASN A 191 -11.18 -0.87 -23.56
C ASN A 191 -11.63 0.31 -24.45
N GLU A 192 -10.95 1.45 -24.34
CA GLU A 192 -11.15 2.63 -25.20
C GLU A 192 -10.29 2.62 -26.47
N GLY A 193 -9.66 1.49 -26.79
CA GLY A 193 -8.90 1.27 -28.02
C GLY A 193 -7.43 1.67 -27.98
N LEU A 194 -6.90 2.10 -26.83
CA LEU A 194 -5.47 2.33 -26.67
C LEU A 194 -4.72 1.00 -26.55
N LYS A 195 -3.46 0.98 -27.01
CA LYS A 195 -2.67 -0.23 -27.03
C LYS A 195 -1.87 -0.37 -25.75
N VAL A 196 -1.95 -1.54 -25.11
CA VAL A 196 -0.99 -1.96 -24.08
C VAL A 196 0.22 -2.52 -24.79
N LEU A 197 1.30 -1.76 -24.86
CA LEU A 197 2.52 -2.13 -25.56
C LEU A 197 3.41 -3.05 -24.72
N ALA A 198 3.45 -2.81 -23.41
CA ALA A 198 4.17 -3.66 -22.46
C ALA A 198 3.50 -3.63 -21.08
N LYS A 199 3.54 -4.77 -20.38
CA LYS A 199 3.22 -4.89 -18.95
C LYS A 199 4.44 -5.33 -18.20
N PHE A 200 4.69 -4.75 -17.04
CA PHE A 200 5.83 -5.13 -16.21
C PHE A 200 5.59 -4.76 -14.75
N ASP A 201 6.25 -5.49 -13.88
CA ASP A 201 6.29 -5.19 -12.46
C ASP A 201 7.53 -4.36 -12.15
N VAL A 202 7.34 -3.24 -11.46
CA VAL A 202 8.44 -2.41 -11.01
C VAL A 202 8.77 -2.82 -9.58
N PRO A 203 10.02 -3.22 -9.28
CA PRO A 203 10.43 -3.58 -7.93
C PRO A 203 10.47 -2.30 -7.08
N THR A 204 9.36 -2.00 -6.42
CA THR A 204 9.24 -0.85 -5.52
C THR A 204 8.25 -1.18 -4.41
N PRO A 205 8.55 -0.80 -3.16
CA PRO A 205 7.61 -1.00 -2.07
C PRO A 205 6.32 -0.23 -2.34
N GLY A 206 5.21 -0.80 -1.94
CA GLY A 206 3.91 -0.16 -2.01
C GLY A 206 3.10 -0.41 -0.75
N GLY A 207 2.35 0.61 -0.32
CA GLY A 207 1.53 0.54 0.89
C GLY A 207 2.36 0.33 2.16
N GLY A 208 3.45 1.06 2.32
CA GLY A 208 4.27 1.03 3.53
C GLY A 208 3.44 1.26 4.77
N ILE A 209 3.65 0.47 5.82
CA ILE A 209 2.99 0.59 7.12
C ILE A 209 3.91 1.39 8.02
N ASN A 210 3.49 2.60 8.39
CA ASN A 210 4.36 3.55 9.07
C ASN A 210 3.72 4.04 10.37
N THR A 211 4.57 4.32 11.37
CA THR A 211 4.22 4.96 12.64
C THR A 211 5.34 5.89 13.09
N THR A 212 5.23 6.52 14.26
CA THR A 212 6.36 7.27 14.86
C THR A 212 7.15 6.39 15.82
N GLY A 213 8.46 6.68 15.97
CA GLY A 213 9.31 5.98 16.92
C GLY A 213 8.80 6.09 18.37
N ALA A 214 8.28 7.26 18.75
CA ALA A 214 7.68 7.48 20.07
C ALA A 214 6.45 6.60 20.29
N PHE A 215 5.52 6.55 19.33
CA PHE A 215 4.33 5.69 19.42
C PHE A 215 4.70 4.22 19.51
N LEU A 216 5.65 3.77 18.68
CA LEU A 216 6.16 2.39 18.71
C LEU A 216 6.73 2.01 20.07
N THR A 217 7.58 2.86 20.65
CA THR A 217 8.22 2.60 21.95
C THR A 217 7.19 2.53 23.09
N GLN A 218 6.22 3.43 23.10
CA GLN A 218 5.21 3.53 24.15
C GLN A 218 4.13 2.44 24.02
N ASN A 219 3.88 1.94 22.80
CA ASN A 219 2.73 1.07 22.50
C ASN A 219 3.14 -0.21 21.76
N ARG A 220 4.31 -0.78 22.05
CA ARG A 220 4.88 -1.90 21.29
C ARG A 220 3.92 -3.06 21.08
N ASN A 221 3.25 -3.52 22.13
CA ASN A 221 2.30 -4.63 22.05
C ASN A 221 1.06 -4.29 21.21
N LEU A 222 0.61 -3.04 21.26
CA LEU A 222 -0.47 -2.53 20.41
C LEU A 222 -0.04 -2.61 18.93
N VAL A 223 1.18 -2.15 18.62
CA VAL A 223 1.70 -2.16 17.24
C VAL A 223 1.84 -3.60 16.72
N ILE A 224 2.32 -4.55 17.54
CA ILE A 224 2.37 -5.99 17.18
C ILE A 224 0.97 -6.51 16.83
N ASN A 225 -0.03 -6.24 17.68
CA ASN A 225 -1.40 -6.69 17.45
C ASN A 225 -2.03 -6.00 16.23
N PHE A 226 -1.71 -4.72 15.98
CA PHE A 226 -2.12 -4.02 14.76
C PHE A 226 -1.58 -4.73 13.50
N LEU A 227 -0.28 -5.07 13.49
CA LEU A 227 0.35 -5.79 12.37
C LEU A 227 -0.25 -7.19 12.18
N LYS A 228 -0.52 -7.92 13.28
CA LYS A 228 -1.22 -9.21 13.22
C LYS A 228 -2.61 -9.08 12.60
N GLY A 229 -3.38 -8.08 13.01
CA GLY A 229 -4.68 -7.78 12.41
C GLY A 229 -4.58 -7.44 10.93
N TYR A 230 -3.54 -6.69 10.54
CA TYR A 230 -3.30 -6.34 9.15
C TYR A 230 -2.96 -7.58 8.30
N MET A 231 -2.06 -8.46 8.77
CA MET A 231 -1.74 -9.75 8.12
C MET A 231 -2.98 -10.63 7.98
N ALA A 232 -3.82 -10.69 9.03
CA ALA A 232 -5.09 -11.42 8.97
C ALA A 232 -6.05 -10.80 7.94
N GLY A 233 -6.05 -9.49 7.78
CA GLY A 233 -6.83 -8.77 6.76
C GLY A 233 -6.36 -9.09 5.35
N ILE A 234 -5.05 -9.15 5.11
CA ILE A 234 -4.48 -9.58 3.82
C ILE A 234 -4.89 -11.02 3.52
N HIS A 235 -4.81 -11.90 4.52
CA HIS A 235 -5.21 -13.28 4.37
C HIS A 235 -6.71 -13.42 4.06
N TYR A 236 -7.56 -12.68 4.79
CA TYR A 236 -9.00 -12.62 4.51
C TYR A 236 -9.28 -12.13 3.09
N MET A 237 -8.65 -11.02 2.67
CA MET A 237 -8.79 -10.47 1.33
C MET A 237 -8.46 -11.51 0.25
N SER A 238 -7.39 -12.29 0.44
CA SER A 238 -6.96 -13.32 -0.51
C SER A 238 -7.96 -14.48 -0.68
N ARG A 239 -8.85 -14.72 0.30
CA ARG A 239 -9.81 -15.83 0.30
C ARG A 239 -11.26 -15.41 0.10
N ASN A 240 -11.56 -14.13 0.26
CA ASN A 240 -12.93 -13.61 0.23
C ASN A 240 -13.07 -12.55 -0.85
N ARG A 241 -13.00 -13.00 -2.13
CA ARG A 241 -13.01 -12.12 -3.31
C ARG A 241 -14.23 -11.20 -3.34
N ASP A 242 -15.43 -11.77 -3.24
CA ASP A 242 -16.68 -11.01 -3.40
C ASP A 242 -16.87 -9.96 -2.28
N GLU A 243 -16.53 -10.34 -1.06
CA GLU A 243 -16.60 -9.41 0.08
C GLU A 243 -15.55 -8.30 -0.02
N SER A 244 -14.38 -8.61 -0.58
CA SER A 244 -13.34 -7.61 -0.83
C SER A 244 -13.72 -6.68 -1.96
N LEU A 245 -14.32 -7.19 -3.04
CA LEU A 245 -14.82 -6.37 -4.15
C LEU A 245 -15.86 -5.34 -3.69
N LYS A 246 -16.78 -5.69 -2.77
CA LYS A 246 -17.72 -4.73 -2.19
C LYS A 246 -17.01 -3.55 -1.53
N VAL A 247 -15.90 -3.81 -0.85
CA VAL A 247 -15.08 -2.76 -0.24
C VAL A 247 -14.38 -1.91 -1.30
N LEU A 248 -13.78 -2.55 -2.31
CA LEU A 248 -13.12 -1.84 -3.39
C LEU A 248 -14.10 -0.91 -4.15
N HIS A 249 -15.28 -1.39 -4.52
CA HIS A 249 -16.33 -0.57 -5.14
C HIS A 249 -16.65 0.69 -4.31
N LYS A 250 -16.74 0.53 -2.97
CA LYS A 250 -17.02 1.64 -2.06
C LYS A 250 -15.92 2.69 -2.09
N TYR A 251 -14.65 2.28 -1.93
CA TYR A 251 -13.53 3.21 -1.78
C TYR A 251 -13.06 3.81 -3.10
N PHE A 252 -13.13 3.06 -4.20
CA PHE A 252 -12.80 3.58 -5.53
C PHE A 252 -13.95 4.37 -6.16
N HIS A 253 -15.13 4.40 -5.53
CA HIS A 253 -16.35 5.01 -6.11
C HIS A 253 -16.60 4.55 -7.56
N ASN A 254 -16.34 3.27 -7.82
CA ASN A 254 -16.45 2.69 -9.15
C ASN A 254 -17.33 1.43 -9.11
N SER A 255 -18.41 1.42 -9.88
CA SER A 255 -19.35 0.29 -9.98
C SER A 255 -19.03 -0.69 -11.09
N ASP A 256 -18.00 -0.46 -11.91
CA ASP A 256 -17.58 -1.39 -12.96
C ASP A 256 -16.98 -2.66 -12.34
N ILE A 257 -17.74 -3.74 -12.42
CA ILE A 257 -17.39 -5.05 -11.87
C ILE A 257 -16.11 -5.59 -12.53
N THR A 258 -15.94 -5.37 -13.83
CA THR A 258 -14.77 -5.85 -14.59
C THR A 258 -13.51 -5.11 -14.17
N ALA A 259 -13.58 -3.79 -14.06
CA ALA A 259 -12.46 -2.96 -13.63
C ALA A 259 -12.06 -3.26 -12.18
N MET A 260 -13.02 -3.41 -11.28
CA MET A 260 -12.75 -3.74 -9.89
C MET A 260 -12.26 -5.18 -9.71
N GLY A 261 -12.79 -6.12 -10.50
CA GLY A 261 -12.28 -7.50 -10.54
C GLY A 261 -10.82 -7.54 -10.99
N TYR A 262 -10.49 -6.84 -12.07
CA TYR A 262 -9.12 -6.72 -12.56
C TYR A 262 -8.19 -6.08 -11.51
N LEU A 263 -8.63 -4.97 -10.89
CA LEU A 263 -7.87 -4.31 -9.81
C LEU A 263 -7.60 -5.28 -8.65
N TYR A 264 -8.62 -6.02 -8.22
CA TYR A 264 -8.48 -7.01 -7.15
C TYR A 264 -7.45 -8.09 -7.52
N ASP A 265 -7.57 -8.70 -8.68
CA ASP A 265 -6.69 -9.78 -9.13
C ASP A 265 -5.23 -9.31 -9.25
N GLU A 266 -5.01 -8.11 -9.80
CA GLU A 266 -3.69 -7.46 -9.87
C GLU A 266 -3.12 -7.09 -8.49
N THR A 267 -3.99 -6.73 -7.55
CA THR A 267 -3.60 -6.44 -6.17
C THR A 267 -3.19 -7.72 -5.44
N ILE A 268 -4.05 -8.74 -5.44
CA ILE A 268 -3.81 -10.02 -4.75
C ILE A 268 -2.51 -10.67 -5.21
N ARG A 269 -2.23 -10.62 -6.50
CA ARG A 269 -1.00 -11.20 -7.08
C ARG A 269 0.28 -10.61 -6.50
N ARG A 270 0.22 -9.36 -6.03
CA ARG A 270 1.39 -8.61 -5.53
C ARG A 270 1.43 -8.42 -4.02
N LEU A 271 0.39 -8.86 -3.30
CA LEU A 271 0.35 -8.68 -1.84
C LEU A 271 1.49 -9.42 -1.14
N GLU A 272 2.21 -8.70 -0.32
CA GLU A 272 3.21 -9.23 0.59
C GLU A 272 2.53 -9.68 1.90
N LYS A 273 2.40 -11.00 2.07
CA LYS A 273 1.63 -11.59 3.17
C LYS A 273 2.30 -11.46 4.53
N GLU A 274 3.63 -11.37 4.53
CA GLU A 274 4.44 -11.25 5.74
C GLU A 274 4.89 -9.80 6.01
N LEU A 275 4.46 -8.86 5.20
CA LEU A 275 4.78 -7.42 5.30
C LEU A 275 6.28 -7.09 5.15
N ARG A 276 7.06 -7.97 4.54
CA ARG A 276 8.52 -7.82 4.41
C ARG A 276 8.90 -7.17 3.09
N PRO A 277 9.55 -6.00 3.11
CA PRO A 277 10.15 -5.48 1.90
C PRO A 277 11.33 -6.38 1.48
N ASN A 278 11.46 -6.62 0.18
CA ASN A 278 12.62 -7.32 -0.35
C ASN A 278 13.76 -6.34 -0.71
N PRO A 279 15.03 -6.77 -0.70
CA PRO A 279 16.16 -5.90 -0.94
C PRO A 279 16.13 -5.19 -2.30
N GLU A 280 15.62 -5.85 -3.35
CA GLU A 280 15.51 -5.27 -4.69
C GLU A 280 14.54 -4.08 -4.69
N SER A 281 13.37 -4.23 -4.06
CA SER A 281 12.38 -3.15 -3.98
C SER A 281 12.89 -1.97 -3.13
N ILE A 282 13.58 -2.26 -2.02
CA ILE A 282 14.21 -1.22 -1.20
C ILE A 282 15.23 -0.45 -2.04
N ARG A 283 16.16 -1.15 -2.67
CA ARG A 283 17.23 -0.52 -3.45
C ARG A 283 16.68 0.34 -4.58
N PHE A 284 15.75 -0.21 -5.36
CA PHE A 284 15.10 0.57 -6.42
C PHE A 284 14.43 1.84 -5.86
N HIS A 285 13.70 1.73 -4.75
CA HIS A 285 13.05 2.89 -4.13
C HIS A 285 14.06 3.96 -3.67
N LEU A 286 15.15 3.53 -3.03
CA LEU A 286 16.20 4.45 -2.57
C LEU A 286 16.96 5.10 -3.72
N ASP A 287 17.24 4.36 -4.80
CA ASP A 287 17.84 4.92 -6.02
C ASP A 287 16.93 5.95 -6.68
N MET A 288 15.61 5.75 -6.58
CA MET A 288 14.62 6.72 -7.03
C MET A 288 14.61 7.97 -6.17
N ALA A 289 14.58 7.81 -4.85
CA ALA A 289 14.62 8.92 -3.90
C ALA A 289 15.92 9.73 -4.05
N ALA A 290 17.01 9.08 -4.42
CA ALA A 290 18.31 9.71 -4.62
C ALA A 290 18.40 10.65 -5.84
N LEU A 291 17.42 10.61 -6.74
CA LEU A 291 17.31 11.60 -7.82
C LEU A 291 16.94 12.99 -7.27
N ASP A 292 16.20 13.03 -6.17
CA ASP A 292 15.78 14.26 -5.49
C ASP A 292 16.70 14.60 -4.32
N ASP A 293 17.16 13.58 -3.57
CA ASP A 293 18.06 13.73 -2.43
C ASP A 293 19.14 12.64 -2.44
N PRO A 294 20.39 12.98 -2.85
CA PRO A 294 21.49 12.00 -2.94
C PRO A 294 21.80 11.23 -1.66
N ARG A 295 21.38 11.73 -0.48
CA ARG A 295 21.57 11.04 0.81
C ARG A 295 20.82 9.71 0.86
N ALA A 296 19.76 9.55 0.06
CA ALA A 296 19.01 8.31 -0.02
C ALA A 296 19.87 7.10 -0.44
N LYS A 297 20.94 7.30 -1.21
CA LYS A 297 21.89 6.23 -1.58
C LYS A 297 22.65 5.64 -0.40
N GLN A 298 22.77 6.41 0.68
CA GLN A 298 23.53 6.02 1.87
C GLN A 298 22.67 5.19 2.84
N LEU A 299 21.36 5.21 2.68
CA LEU A 299 20.45 4.43 3.52
C LEU A 299 20.63 2.93 3.23
N SER A 300 20.78 2.17 4.31
CA SER A 300 20.74 0.70 4.29
C SER A 300 19.31 0.18 4.39
N ASP A 301 19.13 -1.12 4.21
CA ASP A 301 17.85 -1.78 4.43
C ASP A 301 17.31 -1.56 5.86
N LYS A 302 18.21 -1.49 6.85
CA LYS A 302 17.87 -1.25 8.26
C LYS A 302 17.42 0.19 8.54
N ASP A 303 17.90 1.13 7.74
CA ASP A 303 17.45 2.53 7.83
C ASP A 303 16.09 2.69 7.14
N PHE A 304 15.80 1.84 6.15
CA PHE A 304 14.56 1.89 5.39
C PHE A 304 13.35 1.37 6.18
N TRP A 305 13.52 0.29 6.97
CA TRP A 305 12.45 -0.31 7.75
C TRP A 305 12.97 -1.01 9.01
N ASP A 306 12.09 -1.12 10.03
CA ASP A 306 12.38 -1.88 11.25
C ASP A 306 11.81 -3.31 11.15
N PRO A 307 12.65 -4.34 10.99
CA PRO A 307 12.20 -5.73 10.88
C PRO A 307 11.75 -6.35 12.21
N SER A 308 12.05 -5.73 13.35
CA SER A 308 11.98 -6.36 14.67
C SER A 308 10.62 -6.97 14.99
N LEU A 309 9.53 -6.22 14.72
CA LEU A 309 8.17 -6.66 15.04
C LEU A 309 7.67 -7.73 14.07
N VAL A 310 7.93 -7.58 12.78
CA VAL A 310 7.54 -8.56 11.76
C VAL A 310 8.26 -9.89 12.00
N GLU A 311 9.56 -9.85 12.32
CA GLU A 311 10.33 -11.04 12.64
C GLU A 311 9.85 -11.71 13.95
N GLU A 312 9.44 -10.93 14.95
CA GLU A 312 8.84 -11.47 16.17
C GLU A 312 7.51 -12.17 15.87
N ILE A 313 6.64 -11.54 15.10
CA ILE A 313 5.36 -12.14 14.67
C ILE A 313 5.61 -13.44 13.90
N ARG A 314 6.58 -13.48 13.01
CA ARG A 314 6.96 -14.66 12.24
C ARG A 314 7.45 -15.80 13.17
N ARG A 315 8.35 -15.50 14.10
CA ARG A 315 8.87 -16.47 15.07
C ARG A 315 7.80 -17.02 16.01
N SER A 316 6.75 -16.28 16.29
CA SER A 316 5.61 -16.75 17.09
C SER A 316 4.75 -17.83 16.41
N GLY A 317 5.01 -18.13 15.14
CA GLY A 317 4.22 -19.08 14.35
C GLY A 317 2.86 -18.53 13.87
N PHE A 318 2.57 -17.24 14.12
CA PHE A 318 1.28 -16.61 13.80
C PHE A 318 0.94 -16.72 12.30
N VAL A 319 1.90 -16.45 11.42
CA VAL A 319 1.69 -16.54 9.96
C VAL A 319 1.29 -17.95 9.55
N GLY A 320 1.96 -18.97 10.11
CA GLY A 320 1.62 -20.38 9.85
C GLY A 320 0.20 -20.76 10.32
N GLN A 321 -0.29 -20.13 11.38
CA GLN A 321 -1.66 -20.32 11.86
C GLN A 321 -2.70 -19.70 10.92
N LEU A 322 -2.41 -18.52 10.34
CA LEU A 322 -3.30 -17.89 9.35
C LEU A 322 -3.48 -18.76 8.10
N HIS A 323 -2.46 -19.48 7.68
CA HIS A 323 -2.53 -20.36 6.50
C HIS A 323 -3.40 -21.61 6.72
N LYS A 324 -3.64 -21.99 7.97
CA LYS A 324 -4.46 -23.16 8.34
C LYS A 324 -5.95 -22.84 8.52
N GLN A 325 -6.28 -21.57 8.62
CA GLN A 325 -7.66 -21.06 8.68
C GLN A 325 -8.21 -20.77 7.27
#